data_0d5e2c7b16dce2286ee9c096f6b0d205
#
_entry.id   0d5e2c7b16dce2286ee9c096f6b0d205
#
_cell.length_a   1.000
_cell.length_b   1.000
_cell.length_c   1.000
_cell.angle_alpha   90.00
_cell.angle_beta   90.00
_cell.angle_gamma   90.00
#
_symmetry.space_group_name_H-M   'P 1'
#
loop_
_entity.id
_entity.type
_entity.pdbx_description
1 polymer ?
#
loop_
_entity_poly.entity_id
_entity_poly.type
_entity_poly.pdbx_seq_one_letter_code
_entity_poly.pdbx_strand_id
1 'polypeptide(L)'
;MASCSNDTSLCLDSEDEESFDAFDEDKDDSDIDLDGLEVEDDDTDLQDPHFGGVEKTAFEETGWTSQLTDIRIPEFVAASGINVDLKDNPNELDVFLRCLGDDLWDLIVQESNRLAKQKLGDRFGKFRSITREELKAFVGINIIMGINQLPVYQLFWSTDDFFGNQGIKRTLSKNRYENIISNLSFRDSSQEPLRGDENFDRLFKVRAVLDYVRAKCENNFKPTKNISVDEGMIPYRGRLSFKQYMPAKPTRYGIKVWMAADSSNGYVLNFDVYLGKEPNHRRINGLGYDVVTQLTRPFMNNNHCVYFDNFFSSVILFEDLQKNGTYACATVRCNRKDLPRCARDKLRPGEKLVRQKGNVVFTKWHDKRDVCIISTNCSPLESDVVVTRGNKQEVTKPAVVNLYNKYMGGVDLADQLRHYYPVGRASKKWYRYIFWFLIDLSICNAFILYNTYRLGQGQAKVKQLTFRTNLAKQLIAGYSSTSSLGHSAKRRKIEKLTFSASSANKHFSVRIEGRKKVCVHCKTVGRKTPKGNSVETSFKCLQCSVALCRTCFNDFHKYSD
;
A
#
# COMPACT_ATOMS: atom_id res chain seq x y z
N MET A 1 13.77 33.09 29.21
CA MET A 1 12.38 32.66 29.39
C MET A 1 12.12 31.53 28.38
N ALA A 2 11.70 30.42 28.88
CA ALA A 2 11.79 29.11 28.28
C ALA A 2 10.95 28.90 27.02
N SER A 3 11.60 28.29 26.00
CA SER A 3 10.95 27.69 24.83
C SER A 3 10.67 26.21 25.11
N CYS A 4 9.43 25.80 25.18
CA CYS A 4 9.04 24.40 25.16
C CYS A 4 8.92 23.91 23.71
N SER A 5 9.82 23.05 23.32
CA SER A 5 9.68 22.17 22.14
C SER A 5 8.99 20.88 22.60
N ASN A 6 7.78 20.63 22.11
CA ASN A 6 7.11 19.34 22.29
C ASN A 6 7.39 18.47 21.08
N ASP A 7 8.43 17.64 21.22
CA ASP A 7 8.63 16.43 20.43
C ASP A 7 7.93 15.29 21.17
N THR A 8 6.76 14.89 20.71
CA THR A 8 6.11 13.65 21.11
C THR A 8 6.26 12.61 20.00
N SER A 9 7.45 12.00 19.93
CA SER A 9 7.63 10.71 19.28
C SER A 9 7.07 9.62 20.20
N LEU A 10 5.89 9.12 19.90
CA LEU A 10 5.36 7.89 20.51
C LEU A 10 6.16 6.70 19.93
N CYS A 11 7.20 6.32 20.66
CA CYS A 11 7.77 4.98 20.58
C CYS A 11 6.72 3.99 21.11
N LEU A 12 6.08 3.25 20.25
CA LEU A 12 5.37 2.04 20.62
C LEU A 12 6.40 0.93 20.74
N ASP A 13 6.84 0.68 21.97
CA ASP A 13 7.60 -0.50 22.33
C ASP A 13 6.75 -1.75 22.07
N SER A 14 7.37 -2.69 21.40
CA SER A 14 6.84 -3.94 20.95
C SER A 14 6.90 -5.00 22.03
N GLU A 15 5.86 -5.17 22.81
CA GLU A 15 5.62 -6.39 23.60
C GLU A 15 4.13 -6.72 23.56
N ASP A 16 3.65 -7.33 22.47
CA ASP A 16 2.38 -8.05 22.39
C ASP A 16 2.35 -8.91 21.10
N GLU A 17 3.31 -9.86 20.98
CA GLU A 17 3.37 -10.83 19.87
C GLU A 17 2.69 -12.17 20.19
N GLU A 18 1.96 -12.32 21.28
CA GLU A 18 1.36 -13.62 21.65
C GLU A 18 -0.16 -13.64 21.48
N SER A 19 -0.68 -13.66 20.25
CA SER A 19 -2.04 -14.18 19.99
C SER A 19 -2.41 -14.46 18.53
N PHE A 20 -1.45 -14.67 17.65
CA PHE A 20 -1.73 -14.92 16.23
C PHE A 20 -1.54 -16.38 15.76
N ASP A 21 -1.46 -17.35 16.66
CA ASP A 21 -1.06 -18.74 16.34
C ASP A 21 -2.20 -19.72 16.10
N ALA A 22 -3.37 -19.31 15.65
CA ALA A 22 -4.47 -20.28 15.53
C ALA A 22 -4.96 -20.62 14.11
N PHE A 23 -4.46 -20.04 13.02
CA PHE A 23 -4.94 -20.42 11.67
C PHE A 23 -3.88 -20.15 10.60
N ASP A 24 -3.01 -21.08 10.33
CA ASP A 24 -2.39 -21.39 9.03
C ASP A 24 -1.21 -22.36 9.26
N GLU A 25 -1.50 -23.64 9.52
CA GLU A 25 -0.54 -24.73 9.31
C GLU A 25 -0.49 -25.06 7.81
N ASP A 26 0.06 -24.18 7.00
CA ASP A 26 0.57 -24.56 5.69
C ASP A 26 2.10 -24.73 5.82
N LYS A 27 2.52 -25.97 5.94
CA LYS A 27 3.90 -26.43 5.76
C LYS A 27 4.28 -26.25 4.28
N ASP A 28 4.73 -25.04 3.91
CA ASP A 28 5.34 -24.78 2.62
C ASP A 28 6.18 -23.52 2.71
N ASP A 29 7.31 -23.59 3.42
CA ASP A 29 8.43 -22.62 3.34
C ASP A 29 9.65 -23.15 4.10
N SER A 30 10.03 -24.42 3.86
CA SER A 30 11.14 -25.06 4.57
C SER A 30 12.49 -24.98 3.83
N ASP A 31 12.74 -24.02 2.99
CA ASP A 31 14.09 -23.85 2.41
C ASP A 31 14.38 -22.37 2.12
N ILE A 32 14.64 -21.59 3.18
CA ILE A 32 15.24 -20.27 3.01
C ILE A 32 16.45 -20.17 3.92
N ASP A 33 17.63 -20.23 3.31
CA ASP A 33 18.89 -19.89 3.94
C ASP A 33 18.83 -18.48 4.54
N LEU A 34 19.21 -18.35 5.82
CA LEU A 34 19.21 -17.12 6.59
C LEU A 34 20.33 -16.13 6.19
N ASP A 35 21.18 -16.48 5.22
CA ASP A 35 22.33 -15.68 4.80
C ASP A 35 22.02 -14.56 3.79
N GLY A 36 20.76 -14.32 3.46
CA GLY A 36 20.34 -13.38 2.42
C GLY A 36 19.82 -12.02 2.92
N LEU A 37 20.24 -11.51 4.07
CA LEU A 37 20.02 -10.10 4.42
C LEU A 37 21.11 -9.27 3.74
N GLU A 38 20.89 -8.91 2.46
CA GLU A 38 21.71 -7.90 1.82
C GLU A 38 21.46 -6.56 2.51
N VAL A 39 22.40 -6.14 3.33
CA VAL A 39 22.58 -4.72 3.66
C VAL A 39 23.09 -4.11 2.36
N GLU A 40 22.32 -3.25 1.70
CA GLU A 40 22.87 -2.42 0.64
C GLU A 40 23.92 -1.50 1.29
N ASP A 41 25.14 -1.98 1.45
CA ASP A 41 26.31 -1.12 1.51
C ASP A 41 26.45 -0.54 0.10
N ASP A 42 26.00 0.69 -0.03
CA ASP A 42 25.89 1.47 -1.27
C ASP A 42 27.25 1.74 -1.95
N ASP A 43 28.36 1.15 -1.46
CA ASP A 43 29.73 1.42 -1.86
C ASP A 43 30.45 0.25 -2.56
N THR A 44 29.86 -0.94 -2.74
CA THR A 44 30.64 -2.12 -3.20
C THR A 44 30.63 -2.37 -4.70
N ASP A 45 29.87 -1.66 -5.51
CA ASP A 45 29.86 -1.90 -6.97
C ASP A 45 30.94 -1.13 -7.76
N LEU A 46 31.89 -0.41 -7.11
CA LEU A 46 32.95 0.35 -7.78
C LEU A 46 34.38 0.17 -7.18
N GLN A 47 34.60 -0.86 -6.39
CA GLN A 47 36.01 -1.23 -6.06
C GLN A 47 36.48 -2.31 -7.02
N ASP A 48 37.13 -1.87 -8.09
CA ASP A 48 38.01 -2.72 -8.91
C ASP A 48 39.26 -3.03 -8.07
N PRO A 49 39.54 -4.30 -7.68
CA PRO A 49 40.67 -4.63 -6.78
C PRO A 49 42.02 -4.62 -7.46
N HIS A 50 42.16 -4.08 -8.66
CA HIS A 50 43.44 -4.01 -9.39
C HIS A 50 43.77 -2.60 -9.86
N PHE A 51 44.19 -1.72 -8.95
CA PHE A 51 45.07 -0.62 -9.27
C PHE A 51 46.28 -0.60 -8.29
N GLY A 52 47.16 -1.57 -8.44
CA GLY A 52 48.55 -1.42 -8.05
C GLY A 52 49.20 -0.38 -8.95
N GLY A 53 49.89 0.56 -8.33
CA GLY A 53 50.69 1.65 -8.80
C GLY A 53 50.96 1.72 -10.32
N VAL A 54 50.33 2.67 -10.97
CA VAL A 54 50.79 3.21 -12.26
C VAL A 54 50.87 4.74 -12.13
N GLU A 55 52.03 5.24 -12.53
CA GLU A 55 52.45 6.64 -12.55
C GLU A 55 51.38 7.58 -13.11
N LYS A 56 51.36 8.80 -12.55
CA LYS A 56 50.55 9.94 -12.97
C LYS A 56 50.89 10.36 -14.41
N THR A 57 50.32 9.66 -15.39
CA THR A 57 50.21 10.18 -16.74
C THR A 57 48.99 11.11 -16.77
N ALA A 58 49.18 12.28 -17.42
CA ALA A 58 48.16 13.29 -17.64
C ALA A 58 46.93 12.66 -18.34
N PHE A 59 45.91 12.30 -17.56
CA PHE A 59 44.60 11.97 -18.11
C PHE A 59 43.98 13.26 -18.68
N GLU A 60 43.78 13.28 -19.98
CA GLU A 60 42.97 14.30 -20.64
C GLU A 60 41.63 14.48 -19.92
N GLU A 61 41.22 15.71 -19.66
CA GLU A 61 39.89 16.00 -19.12
C GLU A 61 38.83 15.39 -20.05
N THR A 62 37.95 14.56 -19.51
CA THR A 62 36.96 13.77 -20.23
C THR A 62 35.85 14.65 -20.88
N GLY A 63 36.27 15.66 -21.68
CA GLY A 63 35.36 16.54 -22.44
C GLY A 63 34.61 17.61 -21.63
N TRP A 64 34.90 17.79 -20.33
CA TRP A 64 34.30 18.83 -19.50
C TRP A 64 35.01 20.17 -19.70
N THR A 65 34.24 21.25 -19.89
CA THR A 65 34.77 22.62 -20.09
C THR A 65 34.18 23.61 -19.09
N SER A 66 34.91 24.66 -18.79
CA SER A 66 34.45 25.86 -18.07
C SER A 66 33.82 26.91 -18.99
N GLN A 67 34.00 26.77 -20.30
CA GLN A 67 33.32 27.61 -21.28
C GLN A 67 31.89 27.14 -21.42
N LEU A 68 30.96 27.92 -20.84
CA LEU A 68 29.54 27.61 -20.81
C LEU A 68 28.86 28.13 -22.06
N THR A 69 28.07 27.27 -22.68
CA THR A 69 27.22 27.63 -23.82
C THR A 69 25.78 27.34 -23.50
N ASP A 70 24.87 28.09 -24.09
CA ASP A 70 23.44 27.82 -23.91
C ASP A 70 23.07 26.44 -24.47
N ILE A 71 22.17 25.75 -23.78
CA ILE A 71 21.63 24.48 -24.22
C ILE A 71 20.16 24.67 -24.67
N ARG A 72 19.88 24.26 -25.89
CA ARG A 72 18.52 24.31 -26.39
C ARG A 72 17.72 23.13 -25.83
N ILE A 73 16.72 23.43 -25.02
CA ILE A 73 15.77 22.46 -24.48
C ILE A 73 14.50 22.55 -25.31
N PRO A 74 14.13 21.49 -26.06
CA PRO A 74 12.90 21.50 -26.84
C PRO A 74 11.66 21.68 -25.96
N GLU A 75 10.66 22.32 -26.52
CA GLU A 75 9.38 22.49 -25.84
C GLU A 75 8.68 21.13 -25.70
N PHE A 76 8.05 20.93 -24.54
CA PHE A 76 7.18 19.78 -24.30
C PHE A 76 5.82 20.06 -24.95
N VAL A 77 5.50 19.29 -26.00
CA VAL A 77 4.26 19.46 -26.78
C VAL A 77 3.36 18.22 -26.73
N ALA A 78 3.77 17.17 -26.04
CA ALA A 78 2.99 15.94 -25.94
C ALA A 78 1.68 16.18 -25.15
N ALA A 79 0.62 15.49 -25.56
CA ALA A 79 -0.63 15.49 -24.81
C ALA A 79 -0.41 14.92 -23.41
N SER A 80 -1.00 15.51 -22.39
CA SER A 80 -0.92 15.07 -21.01
C SER A 80 -2.31 14.99 -20.38
N GLY A 81 -2.45 14.14 -19.34
CA GLY A 81 -3.70 13.98 -18.60
C GLY A 81 -4.34 12.61 -18.80
N ILE A 82 -5.65 12.53 -18.62
CA ILE A 82 -6.42 11.29 -18.69
C ILE A 82 -6.33 10.70 -20.11
N ASN A 83 -5.93 9.43 -20.20
CA ASN A 83 -5.79 8.68 -21.43
C ASN A 83 -6.70 7.44 -21.47
N VAL A 84 -7.73 7.42 -20.68
CA VAL A 84 -8.74 6.37 -20.63
C VAL A 84 -10.11 7.00 -20.85
N ASP A 85 -10.96 6.30 -21.61
CA ASP A 85 -12.32 6.74 -21.82
C ASP A 85 -13.14 6.64 -20.54
N LEU A 86 -13.64 7.77 -20.06
CA LEU A 86 -14.53 7.89 -18.92
C LEU A 86 -15.91 8.28 -19.42
N LYS A 87 -16.93 7.64 -18.88
CA LYS A 87 -18.33 8.04 -19.19
C LYS A 87 -18.62 9.46 -18.68
N ASP A 88 -19.67 10.05 -19.17
CA ASP A 88 -20.15 11.33 -18.66
C ASP A 88 -20.51 11.25 -17.17
N ASN A 89 -20.01 12.21 -16.39
CA ASN A 89 -20.19 12.27 -14.93
C ASN A 89 -19.87 10.95 -14.21
N PRO A 90 -18.63 10.42 -14.36
CA PRO A 90 -18.25 9.18 -13.71
C PRO A 90 -18.29 9.33 -12.19
N ASN A 91 -18.72 8.29 -11.48
CA ASN A 91 -18.56 8.21 -10.04
C ASN A 91 -17.17 7.61 -9.68
N GLU A 92 -16.86 7.54 -8.38
CA GLU A 92 -15.55 7.05 -7.90
C GLU A 92 -15.27 5.60 -8.33
N LEU A 93 -16.30 4.74 -8.32
CA LEU A 93 -16.20 3.34 -8.74
C LEU A 93 -15.94 3.23 -10.26
N ASP A 94 -16.61 4.05 -11.07
CA ASP A 94 -16.40 4.04 -12.52
C ASP A 94 -14.93 4.29 -12.88
N VAL A 95 -14.31 5.27 -12.21
CA VAL A 95 -12.90 5.59 -12.43
C VAL A 95 -11.98 4.51 -11.85
N PHE A 96 -12.29 3.99 -10.66
CA PHE A 96 -11.51 2.92 -10.04
C PHE A 96 -11.51 1.64 -10.89
N LEU A 97 -12.63 1.29 -11.52
CA LEU A 97 -12.71 0.12 -12.40
C LEU A 97 -11.89 0.28 -13.70
N ARG A 98 -11.45 1.50 -14.05
CA ARG A 98 -10.44 1.68 -15.12
C ARG A 98 -9.04 1.24 -14.66
N CYS A 99 -8.76 1.34 -13.36
CA CYS A 99 -7.49 0.87 -12.78
C CYS A 99 -7.53 -0.61 -12.41
N LEU A 100 -8.70 -1.11 -11.96
CA LEU A 100 -8.95 -2.53 -11.63
C LEU A 100 -10.24 -2.99 -12.31
N GLY A 101 -10.14 -3.47 -13.54
CA GLY A 101 -11.29 -3.92 -14.33
C GLY A 101 -11.88 -5.25 -13.89
N ASP A 102 -13.03 -5.58 -14.44
CA ASP A 102 -13.79 -6.77 -14.08
C ASP A 102 -13.07 -8.08 -14.40
N ASP A 103 -12.23 -8.10 -15.41
CA ASP A 103 -11.36 -9.21 -15.79
C ASP A 103 -10.38 -9.61 -14.67
N LEU A 104 -9.79 -8.62 -13.99
CA LEU A 104 -8.93 -8.88 -12.83
C LEU A 104 -9.72 -9.40 -11.63
N TRP A 105 -10.92 -8.85 -11.39
CA TRP A 105 -11.80 -9.35 -10.34
C TRP A 105 -12.19 -10.81 -10.57
N ASP A 106 -12.49 -11.19 -11.82
CA ASP A 106 -12.83 -12.56 -12.18
C ASP A 106 -11.65 -13.51 -12.00
N LEU A 107 -10.46 -13.10 -12.40
CA LEU A 107 -9.23 -13.86 -12.15
C LEU A 107 -9.05 -14.15 -10.65
N ILE A 108 -9.17 -13.14 -9.79
CA ILE A 108 -8.99 -13.30 -8.35
C ILE A 108 -10.06 -14.21 -7.76
N VAL A 109 -11.31 -14.08 -8.20
CA VAL A 109 -12.43 -14.95 -7.78
C VAL A 109 -12.18 -16.40 -8.19
N GLN A 110 -11.80 -16.62 -9.43
CA GLN A 110 -11.50 -17.96 -9.97
C GLN A 110 -10.39 -18.64 -9.17
N GLU A 111 -9.25 -17.97 -9.00
CA GLU A 111 -8.07 -18.51 -8.33
C GLU A 111 -8.31 -18.72 -6.83
N SER A 112 -9.06 -17.82 -6.19
CA SER A 112 -9.41 -17.98 -4.78
C SER A 112 -10.35 -19.16 -4.54
N ASN A 113 -11.34 -19.36 -5.41
CA ASN A 113 -12.23 -20.53 -5.34
C ASN A 113 -11.49 -21.82 -5.68
N ARG A 114 -10.55 -21.80 -6.63
CA ARG A 114 -9.69 -22.94 -6.96
C ARG A 114 -8.86 -23.35 -5.74
N LEU A 115 -8.19 -22.40 -5.08
CA LEU A 115 -7.41 -22.65 -3.87
C LEU A 115 -8.30 -23.23 -2.73
N ALA A 116 -9.51 -22.67 -2.54
CA ALA A 116 -10.46 -23.19 -1.56
C ALA A 116 -10.85 -24.64 -1.86
N LYS A 117 -11.10 -24.98 -3.12
CA LYS A 117 -11.39 -26.35 -3.56
C LYS A 117 -10.22 -27.30 -3.27
N GLN A 118 -9.01 -26.88 -3.61
CA GLN A 118 -7.79 -27.67 -3.36
C GLN A 118 -7.58 -27.96 -1.86
N LYS A 119 -7.76 -26.94 -1.00
CA LYS A 119 -7.59 -27.09 0.45
C LYS A 119 -8.66 -27.93 1.12
N LEU A 120 -9.89 -27.81 0.69
CA LEU A 120 -11.04 -28.44 1.35
C LEU A 120 -11.35 -29.86 0.83
N GLY A 121 -10.89 -30.21 -0.38
CA GLY A 121 -11.19 -31.50 -1.00
C GLY A 121 -12.69 -31.80 -0.95
N ASP A 122 -13.07 -32.97 -0.41
CA ASP A 122 -14.47 -33.39 -0.30
C ASP A 122 -15.35 -32.46 0.55
N ARG A 123 -14.75 -31.68 1.46
CA ARG A 123 -15.45 -30.68 2.27
C ARG A 123 -15.82 -29.42 1.50
N PHE A 124 -15.34 -29.25 0.25
CA PHE A 124 -15.63 -28.07 -0.59
C PHE A 124 -17.12 -27.86 -0.84
N GLY A 125 -17.93 -28.93 -0.88
CA GLY A 125 -19.38 -28.80 -1.03
C GLY A 125 -20.09 -28.00 0.07
N LYS A 126 -19.44 -27.79 1.23
CA LYS A 126 -19.93 -26.91 2.32
C LYS A 126 -19.38 -25.48 2.24
N PHE A 127 -18.44 -25.21 1.35
CA PHE A 127 -17.85 -23.90 1.14
C PHE A 127 -18.71 -23.10 0.17
N ARG A 128 -19.15 -21.93 0.60
CA ARG A 128 -19.82 -20.99 -0.31
C ARG A 128 -18.76 -20.31 -1.19
N SER A 129 -18.79 -20.55 -2.49
CA SER A 129 -17.90 -19.92 -3.44
C SER A 129 -17.92 -18.39 -3.30
N ILE A 130 -16.76 -17.78 -3.49
CA ILE A 130 -16.61 -16.32 -3.51
C ILE A 130 -17.15 -15.81 -4.83
N THR A 131 -17.96 -14.75 -4.81
CA THR A 131 -18.45 -14.07 -6.02
C THR A 131 -17.70 -12.75 -6.23
N ARG A 132 -17.82 -12.15 -7.42
CA ARG A 132 -17.22 -10.86 -7.75
C ARG A 132 -17.76 -9.74 -6.85
N GLU A 133 -19.06 -9.71 -6.62
CA GLU A 133 -19.74 -8.73 -5.76
C GLU A 133 -19.25 -8.86 -4.31
N GLU A 134 -19.07 -10.08 -3.84
CA GLU A 134 -18.54 -10.35 -2.51
C GLU A 134 -17.09 -9.90 -2.37
N LEU A 135 -16.25 -10.17 -3.37
CA LEU A 135 -14.86 -9.73 -3.38
C LEU A 135 -14.75 -8.19 -3.45
N LYS A 136 -15.59 -7.52 -4.25
CA LYS A 136 -15.69 -6.06 -4.28
C LYS A 136 -16.11 -5.52 -2.90
N ALA A 137 -17.11 -6.12 -2.27
CA ALA A 137 -17.54 -5.74 -0.92
C ALA A 137 -16.46 -5.99 0.13
N PHE A 138 -15.70 -7.09 0.02
CA PHE A 138 -14.54 -7.37 0.87
C PHE A 138 -13.46 -6.29 0.75
N VAL A 139 -13.11 -5.84 -0.46
CA VAL A 139 -12.16 -4.72 -0.66
C VAL A 139 -12.75 -3.42 -0.11
N GLY A 140 -14.04 -3.14 -0.33
CA GLY A 140 -14.74 -1.99 0.23
C GLY A 140 -14.65 -1.92 1.76
N ILE A 141 -14.83 -3.07 2.45
CA ILE A 141 -14.62 -3.17 3.91
C ILE A 141 -13.18 -2.83 4.28
N ASN A 142 -12.18 -3.34 3.55
CA ASN A 142 -10.78 -3.06 3.85
C ASN A 142 -10.44 -1.57 3.65
N ILE A 143 -11.05 -0.88 2.69
CA ILE A 143 -10.91 0.59 2.55
C ILE A 143 -11.46 1.29 3.80
N ILE A 144 -12.66 0.91 4.29
CA ILE A 144 -13.22 1.48 5.54
C ILE A 144 -12.34 1.19 6.75
N MET A 145 -11.77 -0.02 6.84
CA MET A 145 -10.82 -0.37 7.89
C MET A 145 -9.52 0.44 7.81
N GLY A 146 -9.08 0.86 6.61
CA GLY A 146 -7.92 1.73 6.42
C GLY A 146 -8.20 3.18 6.85
N ILE A 147 -9.44 3.64 6.73
CA ILE A 147 -9.88 4.95 7.20
C ILE A 147 -10.04 4.96 8.72
N ASN A 148 -10.66 3.90 9.28
CA ASN A 148 -10.86 3.73 10.72
C ASN A 148 -9.94 2.59 11.20
N GLN A 149 -8.73 2.92 11.59
CA GLN A 149 -7.72 1.93 11.99
C GLN A 149 -7.98 1.47 13.43
N LEU A 150 -8.07 0.16 13.62
CA LEU A 150 -8.13 -0.48 14.93
C LEU A 150 -6.89 -1.38 15.12
N PRO A 151 -6.41 -1.57 16.36
CA PRO A 151 -5.21 -2.36 16.64
C PRO A 151 -5.26 -3.77 16.04
N VAL A 152 -6.42 -4.43 16.12
CA VAL A 152 -6.67 -5.74 15.51
C VAL A 152 -7.99 -5.72 14.76
N TYR A 153 -8.04 -6.32 13.57
CA TYR A 153 -9.21 -6.25 12.69
C TYR A 153 -10.45 -6.96 13.27
N GLN A 154 -10.28 -7.92 14.18
CA GLN A 154 -11.40 -8.63 14.82
C GLN A 154 -12.32 -7.70 15.61
N LEU A 155 -11.79 -6.60 16.11
CA LEU A 155 -12.55 -5.59 16.87
C LEU A 155 -13.67 -4.97 16.04
N PHE A 156 -13.58 -4.92 14.72
CA PHE A 156 -14.68 -4.44 13.87
C PHE A 156 -15.97 -5.24 14.02
N TRP A 157 -15.87 -6.50 14.46
CA TRP A 157 -17.02 -7.38 14.77
C TRP A 157 -17.33 -7.48 16.27
N SER A 158 -16.64 -6.73 17.12
CA SER A 158 -16.90 -6.69 18.56
C SER A 158 -18.33 -6.20 18.85
N THR A 159 -18.93 -6.70 19.94
CA THR A 159 -20.17 -6.17 20.49
C THR A 159 -19.97 -4.90 21.31
N ASP A 160 -18.73 -4.53 21.57
CA ASP A 160 -18.34 -3.30 22.25
C ASP A 160 -18.74 -2.08 21.40
N ASP A 161 -19.28 -1.05 22.06
CA ASP A 161 -19.82 0.12 21.40
C ASP A 161 -18.73 1.02 20.79
N PHE A 162 -17.49 1.00 21.32
CA PHE A 162 -16.38 1.81 20.83
C PHE A 162 -15.69 1.19 19.61
N PHE A 163 -15.66 -0.14 19.49
CA PHE A 163 -14.91 -0.82 18.42
C PHE A 163 -15.81 -1.39 17.32
N GLY A 164 -17.01 -1.88 17.65
CA GLY A 164 -17.88 -2.55 16.71
C GLY A 164 -18.35 -1.65 15.56
N ASN A 165 -18.10 -2.05 14.30
CA ASN A 165 -18.58 -1.32 13.13
C ASN A 165 -19.81 -1.99 12.52
N GLN A 166 -20.98 -1.35 12.62
CA GLN A 166 -22.25 -1.92 12.15
C GLN A 166 -22.33 -2.08 10.62
N GLY A 167 -21.67 -1.20 9.87
CA GLY A 167 -21.61 -1.29 8.41
C GLY A 167 -20.86 -2.56 7.98
N ILE A 168 -19.69 -2.79 8.57
CA ILE A 168 -18.86 -4.00 8.31
C ILE A 168 -19.61 -5.26 8.73
N LYS A 169 -20.22 -5.29 9.93
CA LYS A 169 -20.99 -6.45 10.43
C LYS A 169 -22.15 -6.83 9.52
N ARG A 170 -22.85 -5.85 8.92
CA ARG A 170 -23.96 -6.11 7.98
C ARG A 170 -23.45 -6.63 6.65
N THR A 171 -22.29 -6.18 6.18
CA THR A 171 -21.73 -6.57 4.88
C THR A 171 -21.18 -7.99 4.92
N LEU A 172 -20.26 -8.29 5.83
CA LEU A 172 -19.66 -9.62 5.99
C LEU A 172 -19.63 -10.02 7.47
N SER A 173 -19.95 -11.30 7.75
CA SER A 173 -19.66 -11.87 9.06
C SER A 173 -18.13 -12.06 9.22
N LYS A 174 -17.63 -12.05 10.47
CA LYS A 174 -16.20 -12.28 10.77
C LYS A 174 -15.68 -13.56 10.09
N ASN A 175 -16.37 -14.68 10.30
CA ASN A 175 -15.96 -15.96 9.74
C ASN A 175 -15.92 -15.94 8.21
N ARG A 176 -16.85 -15.22 7.55
CA ARG A 176 -16.83 -15.10 6.09
C ARG A 176 -15.66 -14.24 5.60
N TYR A 177 -15.37 -13.15 6.29
CA TYR A 177 -14.20 -12.32 6.01
C TYR A 177 -12.91 -13.12 6.14
N GLU A 178 -12.75 -13.90 7.22
CA GLU A 178 -11.59 -14.78 7.44
C GLU A 178 -11.50 -15.88 6.37
N ASN A 179 -12.63 -16.45 5.94
CA ASN A 179 -12.67 -17.43 4.86
C ASN A 179 -12.22 -16.83 3.52
N ILE A 180 -12.59 -15.60 3.21
CA ILE A 180 -12.13 -14.92 1.98
C ILE A 180 -10.62 -14.67 2.07
N ILE A 181 -10.14 -14.05 3.16
CA ILE A 181 -8.72 -13.72 3.27
C ILE A 181 -7.83 -14.96 3.30
N SER A 182 -8.25 -16.06 3.93
CA SER A 182 -7.46 -17.30 3.97
C SER A 182 -7.31 -17.95 2.60
N ASN A 183 -8.32 -17.82 1.73
CA ASN A 183 -8.32 -18.40 0.39
C ASN A 183 -7.95 -17.42 -0.72
N LEU A 184 -7.59 -16.16 -0.39
CA LEU A 184 -7.20 -15.17 -1.37
C LEU A 184 -5.94 -15.62 -2.13
N SER A 185 -6.09 -15.83 -3.45
CA SER A 185 -5.06 -16.32 -4.37
C SER A 185 -5.19 -15.64 -5.72
N PHE A 186 -4.09 -15.54 -6.45
CA PHE A 186 -4.01 -14.85 -7.75
C PHE A 186 -3.47 -15.74 -8.86
N ARG A 187 -2.94 -16.92 -8.51
CA ARG A 187 -2.41 -17.90 -9.46
C ARG A 187 -2.31 -19.29 -8.79
N ASP A 188 -2.30 -20.32 -9.62
CA ASP A 188 -2.12 -21.69 -9.14
C ASP A 188 -0.68 -21.96 -8.68
N SER A 189 -0.45 -22.02 -7.37
CA SER A 189 0.87 -22.30 -6.82
C SER A 189 1.40 -23.71 -7.15
N SER A 190 0.55 -24.65 -7.57
CA SER A 190 1.02 -25.97 -8.02
C SER A 190 1.75 -25.93 -9.37
N GLN A 191 1.58 -24.83 -10.12
CA GLN A 191 2.23 -24.58 -11.40
C GLN A 191 3.49 -23.71 -11.26
N GLU A 192 3.92 -23.39 -10.04
CA GLU A 192 5.13 -22.58 -9.80
C GLU A 192 6.37 -23.37 -10.24
N PRO A 193 7.18 -22.83 -11.20
CA PRO A 193 8.39 -23.49 -11.65
C PRO A 193 9.40 -23.63 -10.50
N LEU A 194 10.16 -24.73 -10.51
CA LEU A 194 11.17 -24.97 -9.49
C LEU A 194 12.35 -23.97 -9.62
N ARG A 195 13.05 -23.71 -8.51
CA ARG A 195 14.29 -22.92 -8.54
C ARG A 195 15.28 -23.57 -9.49
N GLY A 196 15.84 -22.77 -10.42
CA GLY A 196 16.76 -23.24 -11.46
C GLY A 196 16.09 -23.52 -12.80
N ASP A 197 14.77 -23.53 -12.88
CA ASP A 197 14.03 -23.54 -14.14
C ASP A 197 14.16 -22.16 -14.82
N GLU A 198 14.28 -22.14 -16.15
CA GLU A 198 14.36 -20.91 -16.96
C GLU A 198 13.12 -20.01 -16.78
N ASN A 199 11.98 -20.61 -16.46
CA ASN A 199 10.71 -19.90 -16.24
C ASN A 199 10.48 -19.56 -14.76
N PHE A 200 11.47 -19.75 -13.87
CA PHE A 200 11.34 -19.44 -12.47
C PHE A 200 11.12 -17.93 -12.23
N ASP A 201 10.01 -17.57 -11.63
CA ASP A 201 9.66 -16.19 -11.29
C ASP A 201 9.41 -16.04 -9.79
N ARG A 202 10.25 -15.26 -9.10
CA ARG A 202 10.09 -14.96 -7.66
C ARG A 202 8.75 -14.29 -7.33
N LEU A 203 8.09 -13.64 -8.29
CA LEU A 203 6.77 -12.99 -8.14
C LEU A 203 5.62 -13.85 -8.67
N PHE A 204 5.85 -15.12 -9.01
CA PHE A 204 4.87 -16.01 -9.64
C PHE A 204 3.46 -15.89 -9.04
N LYS A 205 3.37 -15.92 -7.69
CA LYS A 205 2.08 -15.91 -6.94
C LYS A 205 1.26 -14.62 -7.12
N VAL A 206 1.88 -13.52 -7.54
CA VAL A 206 1.23 -12.19 -7.69
C VAL A 206 1.49 -11.55 -9.06
N ARG A 207 2.27 -12.20 -9.93
CA ARG A 207 2.72 -11.67 -11.22
C ARG A 207 1.55 -11.16 -12.08
N ALA A 208 0.50 -11.93 -12.22
CA ALA A 208 -0.65 -11.55 -13.05
C ALA A 208 -1.32 -10.24 -12.58
N VAL A 209 -1.46 -10.05 -11.25
CA VAL A 209 -2.02 -8.81 -10.69
C VAL A 209 -1.06 -7.64 -10.88
N LEU A 210 0.24 -7.88 -10.68
CA LEU A 210 1.27 -6.85 -10.80
C LEU A 210 1.34 -6.33 -12.23
N ASP A 211 1.45 -7.21 -13.22
CA ASP A 211 1.54 -6.83 -14.62
C ASP A 211 0.27 -6.14 -15.11
N TYR A 212 -0.89 -6.61 -14.65
CA TYR A 212 -2.17 -5.97 -14.93
C TYR A 212 -2.21 -4.53 -14.45
N VAL A 213 -1.91 -4.30 -13.16
CA VAL A 213 -1.94 -2.95 -12.56
C VAL A 213 -0.90 -2.05 -13.21
N ARG A 214 0.33 -2.56 -13.47
CA ARG A 214 1.37 -1.81 -14.18
C ARG A 214 0.91 -1.32 -15.54
N ALA A 215 0.32 -2.20 -16.35
CA ALA A 215 -0.22 -1.83 -17.65
C ALA A 215 -1.33 -0.76 -17.56
N LYS A 216 -2.20 -0.85 -16.53
CA LYS A 216 -3.23 0.17 -16.30
C LYS A 216 -2.64 1.52 -15.85
N CYS A 217 -1.60 1.51 -15.02
CA CYS A 217 -0.90 2.73 -14.64
C CYS A 217 -0.34 3.46 -15.86
N GLU A 218 0.33 2.73 -16.74
CA GLU A 218 0.96 3.26 -17.94
C GLU A 218 -0.05 3.77 -18.97
N ASN A 219 -1.17 3.03 -19.16
CA ASN A 219 -2.12 3.32 -20.24
C ASN A 219 -3.20 4.35 -19.86
N ASN A 220 -3.54 4.53 -18.57
CA ASN A 220 -4.68 5.35 -18.17
C ASN A 220 -4.35 6.86 -18.09
N PHE A 221 -3.08 7.21 -18.05
CA PHE A 221 -2.65 8.61 -17.87
C PHE A 221 -1.38 8.89 -18.69
N LYS A 222 -1.39 9.99 -19.44
CA LYS A 222 -0.20 10.54 -20.10
C LYS A 222 0.45 11.55 -19.16
N PRO A 223 1.74 11.37 -18.81
CA PRO A 223 2.40 12.25 -17.86
C PRO A 223 2.48 13.69 -18.36
N THR A 224 2.53 14.63 -17.42
CA THR A 224 2.93 16.00 -17.69
C THR A 224 4.42 16.05 -18.04
N LYS A 225 4.96 17.25 -18.30
CA LYS A 225 6.37 17.44 -18.66
C LYS A 225 7.33 16.74 -17.69
N ASN A 226 7.04 16.75 -16.39
CA ASN A 226 7.98 16.38 -15.34
C ASN A 226 7.60 15.05 -14.68
N ILE A 227 8.56 14.12 -14.66
CA ILE A 227 8.42 12.78 -14.08
C ILE A 227 9.49 12.60 -13.01
N SER A 228 9.15 12.10 -11.84
CA SER A 228 10.12 11.69 -10.82
C SER A 228 10.29 10.18 -10.79
N VAL A 229 11.52 9.72 -10.54
CA VAL A 229 11.85 8.30 -10.33
C VAL A 229 12.52 8.17 -8.97
N ASP A 230 11.97 7.28 -8.13
CA ASP A 230 12.48 7.02 -6.79
C ASP A 230 12.05 5.63 -6.30
N GLU A 231 12.44 5.27 -5.07
CA GLU A 231 12.02 4.02 -4.45
C GLU A 231 10.87 4.20 -3.47
N GLY A 232 9.90 3.28 -3.55
CA GLY A 232 8.88 3.04 -2.55
C GLY A 232 9.16 1.78 -1.73
N MET A 233 8.58 1.69 -0.54
CA MET A 233 8.72 0.53 0.34
C MET A 233 7.36 -0.06 0.71
N ILE A 234 7.26 -1.40 0.60
CA ILE A 234 6.13 -2.17 1.12
C ILE A 234 6.57 -2.77 2.46
N PRO A 235 6.00 -2.36 3.61
CA PRO A 235 6.40 -2.90 4.91
C PRO A 235 6.23 -4.41 4.96
N TYR A 236 7.31 -5.15 5.24
CA TYR A 236 7.26 -6.60 5.41
C TYR A 236 8.40 -7.08 6.33
N ARG A 237 8.06 -7.78 7.42
CA ARG A 237 9.03 -8.30 8.39
C ARG A 237 9.27 -9.82 8.29
N GLY A 238 8.44 -10.53 7.53
CA GLY A 238 8.54 -11.98 7.37
C GLY A 238 9.81 -12.42 6.61
N ARG A 239 10.00 -13.73 6.45
CA ARG A 239 11.10 -14.31 5.67
C ARG A 239 10.82 -14.12 4.18
N LEU A 240 11.78 -13.57 3.44
CA LEU A 240 11.70 -13.34 2.00
C LEU A 240 13.09 -13.10 1.45
N SER A 241 13.48 -13.81 0.37
CA SER A 241 14.83 -13.75 -0.21
C SER A 241 15.19 -12.37 -0.80
N PHE A 242 14.20 -11.59 -1.22
CA PHE A 242 14.40 -10.24 -1.78
C PHE A 242 13.93 -9.11 -0.85
N LYS A 243 13.81 -9.40 0.46
CA LYS A 243 13.54 -8.38 1.47
C LYS A 243 14.75 -7.47 1.62
N GLN A 244 14.50 -6.15 1.66
CA GLN A 244 15.53 -5.13 1.80
C GLN A 244 15.52 -4.50 3.18
N TYR A 245 16.69 -4.06 3.63
CA TYR A 245 16.86 -3.25 4.83
C TYR A 245 17.34 -1.84 4.45
N MET A 246 16.54 -0.83 4.75
CA MET A 246 16.81 0.57 4.42
C MET A 246 16.76 1.43 5.69
N PRO A 247 17.88 1.63 6.40
CA PRO A 247 17.92 2.27 7.72
C PRO A 247 17.43 3.74 7.70
N ALA A 248 17.59 4.42 6.57
CA ALA A 248 17.19 5.82 6.40
C ALA A 248 15.68 6.02 6.16
N LYS A 249 14.93 4.97 5.79
CA LYS A 249 13.49 5.06 5.53
C LYS A 249 12.70 4.80 6.83
N PRO A 250 11.51 5.42 7.02
CA PRO A 250 10.64 5.13 8.16
C PRO A 250 10.30 3.62 8.26
N THR A 251 10.06 2.99 7.13
CA THR A 251 9.90 1.53 7.02
C THR A 251 11.26 0.92 6.72
N ARG A 252 11.97 0.47 7.78
CA ARG A 252 13.34 -0.06 7.64
C ARG A 252 13.43 -1.40 6.93
N TYR A 253 12.42 -2.28 7.06
CA TYR A 253 12.38 -3.61 6.46
C TYR A 253 11.18 -3.73 5.52
N GLY A 254 11.39 -4.22 4.31
CA GLY A 254 10.30 -4.36 3.37
C GLY A 254 10.71 -4.87 2.00
N ILE A 255 9.75 -4.82 1.09
CA ILE A 255 9.95 -5.10 -0.33
C ILE A 255 10.15 -3.75 -1.02
N LYS A 256 11.28 -3.57 -1.68
CA LYS A 256 11.61 -2.34 -2.42
C LYS A 256 10.90 -2.35 -3.76
N VAL A 257 10.35 -1.22 -4.14
CA VAL A 257 9.67 -1.01 -5.42
C VAL A 257 10.25 0.24 -6.06
N TRP A 258 10.72 0.13 -7.27
CA TRP A 258 11.12 1.26 -8.09
C TRP A 258 9.87 1.87 -8.72
N MET A 259 9.72 3.19 -8.70
CA MET A 259 8.52 3.88 -9.13
C MET A 259 8.86 5.08 -10.00
N ALA A 260 8.07 5.30 -11.05
CA ALA A 260 8.02 6.54 -11.81
C ALA A 260 6.66 7.19 -11.60
N ALA A 261 6.63 8.46 -11.20
CA ALA A 261 5.41 9.19 -10.93
C ALA A 261 5.41 10.57 -11.61
N ASP A 262 4.24 11.07 -11.96
CA ASP A 262 4.07 12.44 -12.42
C ASP A 262 4.36 13.41 -11.28
N SER A 263 5.31 14.32 -11.49
CA SER A 263 5.80 15.23 -10.45
C SER A 263 4.75 16.27 -10.01
N SER A 264 3.70 16.49 -10.82
CA SER A 264 2.68 17.51 -10.55
C SER A 264 1.57 17.02 -9.61
N ASN A 265 1.30 15.73 -9.60
CA ASN A 265 0.14 15.17 -8.92
C ASN A 265 0.37 13.82 -8.20
N GLY A 266 1.54 13.19 -8.41
CA GLY A 266 1.88 11.91 -7.80
C GLY A 266 1.20 10.70 -8.44
N TYR A 267 0.65 10.81 -9.66
CA TYR A 267 0.14 9.65 -10.39
C TYR A 267 1.28 8.69 -10.71
N VAL A 268 1.19 7.46 -10.23
CA VAL A 268 2.20 6.43 -10.52
C VAL A 268 2.01 5.93 -11.95
N LEU A 269 3.01 6.19 -12.79
CA LEU A 269 3.02 5.90 -14.22
C LEU A 269 3.51 4.48 -14.50
N ASN A 270 4.57 4.07 -13.80
CA ASN A 270 5.21 2.78 -13.95
C ASN A 270 5.91 2.39 -12.65
N PHE A 271 6.09 1.10 -12.41
CA PHE A 271 6.78 0.59 -11.23
C PHE A 271 7.35 -0.80 -11.48
N ASP A 272 8.35 -1.20 -10.71
CA ASP A 272 8.89 -2.55 -10.71
C ASP A 272 9.34 -2.98 -9.32
N VAL A 273 9.18 -4.27 -9.00
CA VAL A 273 9.57 -4.83 -7.70
C VAL A 273 11.03 -5.27 -7.75
N TYR A 274 11.84 -4.72 -6.85
CA TYR A 274 13.25 -5.11 -6.76
C TYR A 274 13.39 -6.51 -6.15
N LEU A 275 14.00 -7.43 -6.89
CA LEU A 275 14.16 -8.84 -6.52
C LEU A 275 15.55 -9.20 -5.96
N GLY A 276 16.35 -8.18 -5.63
CA GLY A 276 17.74 -8.39 -5.21
C GLY A 276 18.72 -8.52 -6.39
N LYS A 277 19.98 -8.78 -6.09
CA LYS A 277 21.04 -8.94 -7.08
C LYS A 277 20.88 -10.27 -7.81
N GLU A 278 20.91 -10.24 -9.14
CA GLU A 278 20.93 -11.45 -9.97
C GLU A 278 22.38 -11.94 -10.11
N PRO A 279 22.71 -13.15 -9.64
CA PRO A 279 24.09 -13.62 -9.58
C PRO A 279 24.82 -13.65 -10.94
N ASN A 280 24.10 -13.88 -12.03
CA ASN A 280 24.65 -14.07 -13.37
C ASN A 280 24.39 -12.90 -14.33
N HIS A 281 23.75 -11.81 -13.87
CA HIS A 281 23.46 -10.67 -14.73
C HIS A 281 24.47 -9.55 -14.48
N ARG A 282 25.45 -9.41 -15.41
CA ARG A 282 26.40 -8.27 -15.40
C ARG A 282 25.72 -7.04 -16.02
N ARG A 283 25.37 -6.10 -15.19
CA ARG A 283 24.85 -4.79 -15.63
C ARG A 283 25.99 -3.93 -16.15
N ILE A 284 25.92 -3.52 -17.42
CA ILE A 284 27.00 -2.76 -18.08
C ILE A 284 27.12 -1.36 -17.45
N ASN A 285 25.98 -0.66 -17.26
CA ASN A 285 25.93 0.72 -16.79
C ASN A 285 25.42 0.86 -15.35
N GLY A 286 25.24 -0.27 -14.64
CA GLY A 286 24.78 -0.32 -13.24
C GLY A 286 23.27 -0.33 -13.06
N LEU A 287 22.84 -0.68 -11.84
CA LEU A 287 21.42 -0.84 -11.49
C LEU A 287 20.61 0.44 -11.70
N GLY A 288 21.13 1.58 -11.24
CA GLY A 288 20.43 2.86 -11.35
C GLY A 288 20.11 3.24 -12.80
N TYR A 289 21.06 3.01 -13.71
CA TYR A 289 20.86 3.21 -15.14
C TYR A 289 19.72 2.34 -15.70
N ASP A 290 19.74 1.03 -15.39
CA ASP A 290 18.73 0.09 -15.87
C ASP A 290 17.34 0.45 -15.37
N VAL A 291 17.21 0.79 -14.09
CA VAL A 291 15.94 1.16 -13.45
C VAL A 291 15.33 2.40 -14.11
N VAL A 292 16.09 3.49 -14.23
CA VAL A 292 15.58 4.73 -14.84
C VAL A 292 15.18 4.48 -16.29
N THR A 293 16.04 3.80 -17.07
CA THR A 293 15.76 3.51 -18.48
C THR A 293 14.51 2.63 -18.63
N GLN A 294 14.35 1.59 -17.82
CA GLN A 294 13.20 0.69 -17.84
C GLN A 294 11.89 1.43 -17.49
N LEU A 295 11.90 2.21 -16.40
CA LEU A 295 10.69 2.89 -15.93
C LEU A 295 10.25 4.03 -16.86
N THR A 296 11.20 4.71 -17.51
CA THR A 296 10.90 5.85 -18.38
C THR A 296 10.73 5.48 -19.84
N ARG A 297 11.09 4.26 -20.23
CA ARG A 297 11.00 3.77 -21.62
C ARG A 297 9.68 4.08 -22.34
N PRO A 298 8.48 3.94 -21.70
CA PRO A 298 7.22 4.25 -22.37
C PRO A 298 7.02 5.74 -22.69
N PHE A 299 7.81 6.63 -22.08
CA PHE A 299 7.66 8.07 -22.16
C PHE A 299 8.79 8.76 -22.93
N MET A 300 9.75 8.00 -23.46
CA MET A 300 10.87 8.53 -24.24
C MET A 300 10.39 9.21 -25.54
N ASN A 301 11.26 10.06 -26.11
CA ASN A 301 11.02 10.82 -27.36
C ASN A 301 9.87 11.84 -27.31
N ASN A 302 9.44 12.25 -26.12
CA ASN A 302 8.37 13.23 -25.93
C ASN A 302 8.83 14.51 -25.19
N ASN A 303 10.13 14.73 -25.04
CA ASN A 303 10.74 15.87 -24.34
C ASN A 303 10.31 15.98 -22.87
N HIS A 304 10.03 14.87 -22.20
CA HIS A 304 9.85 14.84 -20.75
C HIS A 304 11.13 15.19 -20.01
N CYS A 305 10.99 15.72 -18.80
CA CYS A 305 12.07 15.94 -17.86
C CYS A 305 11.95 14.95 -16.71
N VAL A 306 12.97 14.13 -16.49
CA VAL A 306 13.00 13.10 -15.45
C VAL A 306 13.89 13.57 -14.30
N TYR A 307 13.39 13.41 -13.07
CA TYR A 307 14.07 13.79 -11.83
C TYR A 307 14.30 12.54 -10.96
N PHE A 308 15.52 12.36 -10.47
CA PHE A 308 15.87 11.23 -9.62
C PHE A 308 17.02 11.59 -8.67
N ASP A 309 17.30 10.73 -7.69
CA ASP A 309 18.34 10.98 -6.70
C ASP A 309 19.73 10.51 -7.16
N ASN A 310 20.72 10.67 -6.29
CA ASN A 310 22.11 10.34 -6.56
C ASN A 310 22.40 8.83 -6.74
N PHE A 311 21.48 7.95 -6.30
CA PHE A 311 21.60 6.52 -6.49
C PHE A 311 21.59 6.15 -7.99
N PHE A 312 20.71 6.77 -8.75
CA PHE A 312 20.49 6.46 -10.17
C PHE A 312 21.48 7.17 -11.09
N SER A 313 22.10 8.26 -10.63
CA SER A 313 22.82 9.21 -11.48
C SER A 313 24.13 8.66 -12.05
N SER A 314 24.33 8.77 -13.36
CA SER A 314 25.60 8.60 -14.05
C SER A 314 25.65 9.45 -15.32
N VAL A 315 26.82 9.93 -15.74
CA VAL A 315 26.94 10.78 -16.94
C VAL A 315 26.39 10.10 -18.17
N ILE A 316 26.68 8.82 -18.36
CA ILE A 316 26.18 8.03 -19.49
C ILE A 316 24.64 7.96 -19.53
N LEU A 317 23.98 7.86 -18.37
CA LEU A 317 22.51 7.88 -18.30
C LEU A 317 21.94 9.19 -18.86
N PHE A 318 22.53 10.34 -18.51
CA PHE A 318 22.09 11.64 -19.00
C PHE A 318 22.28 11.81 -20.49
N GLU A 319 23.43 11.35 -21.01
CA GLU A 319 23.72 11.36 -22.44
C GLU A 319 22.72 10.49 -23.24
N ASP A 320 22.40 9.31 -22.72
CA ASP A 320 21.52 8.35 -23.41
C ASP A 320 20.03 8.76 -23.30
N LEU A 321 19.59 9.28 -22.15
CA LEU A 321 18.25 9.87 -22.02
C LEU A 321 18.06 11.02 -23.02
N GLN A 322 19.06 11.90 -23.15
CA GLN A 322 18.98 13.03 -24.07
C GLN A 322 18.95 12.57 -25.53
N LYS A 323 19.75 11.58 -25.92
CA LYS A 323 19.69 10.99 -27.28
C LYS A 323 18.31 10.45 -27.62
N ASN A 324 17.57 9.98 -26.59
CA ASN A 324 16.20 9.50 -26.70
C ASN A 324 15.15 10.58 -26.38
N GLY A 325 15.44 11.85 -26.65
CA GLY A 325 14.48 12.96 -26.50
C GLY A 325 13.87 13.05 -25.08
N THR A 326 14.65 12.72 -24.07
CA THR A 326 14.26 12.79 -22.65
C THR A 326 15.32 13.52 -21.88
N TYR A 327 14.94 14.52 -21.13
CA TYR A 327 15.85 15.37 -20.36
C TYR A 327 15.85 14.96 -18.89
N ALA A 328 16.90 15.24 -18.16
CA ALA A 328 17.00 14.82 -16.78
C ALA A 328 17.65 15.89 -15.88
N CYS A 329 17.33 15.79 -14.59
CA CYS A 329 17.97 16.56 -13.52
C CYS A 329 18.05 15.70 -12.27
N ALA A 330 19.24 15.52 -11.72
CA ALA A 330 19.42 14.70 -10.53
C ALA A 330 20.59 15.17 -9.66
N THR A 331 20.51 14.87 -8.36
CA THR A 331 21.70 14.93 -7.51
C THR A 331 22.69 13.87 -7.94
N VAL A 332 23.99 14.08 -7.67
CA VAL A 332 25.06 13.13 -8.00
C VAL A 332 26.12 13.14 -6.92
N ARG A 333 26.68 11.97 -6.59
CA ARG A 333 27.83 11.90 -5.68
C ARG A 333 29.09 12.42 -6.38
N CYS A 334 29.87 13.26 -5.71
CA CYS A 334 31.07 13.88 -6.28
C CYS A 334 32.17 12.88 -6.71
N ASN A 335 32.08 11.63 -6.30
CA ASN A 335 33.00 10.55 -6.66
C ASN A 335 32.52 9.66 -7.82
N ARG A 336 31.34 9.97 -8.41
CA ARG A 336 30.84 9.19 -9.57
C ARG A 336 31.83 9.26 -10.74
N LYS A 337 31.89 8.16 -11.48
CA LYS A 337 32.71 8.03 -12.68
C LYS A 337 32.30 9.10 -13.74
N ASP A 338 33.26 9.52 -14.52
CA ASP A 338 33.11 10.45 -15.65
C ASP A 338 32.66 11.88 -15.29
N LEU A 339 32.60 12.26 -14.01
CA LEU A 339 32.40 13.64 -13.56
C LEU A 339 33.68 14.48 -13.77
N PRO A 340 33.56 15.83 -13.86
CA PRO A 340 34.72 16.70 -13.93
C PRO A 340 35.58 16.57 -12.67
N ARG A 341 36.92 16.64 -12.79
CA ARG A 341 37.87 16.49 -11.66
C ARG A 341 37.55 17.45 -10.51
N CYS A 342 37.13 18.68 -10.84
CA CYS A 342 36.75 19.70 -9.87
C CYS A 342 35.45 19.38 -9.08
N ALA A 343 34.75 18.30 -9.39
CA ALA A 343 33.62 17.85 -8.58
C ALA A 343 34.01 17.58 -7.11
N ARG A 344 35.28 17.23 -6.86
CA ARG A 344 35.82 16.96 -5.51
C ARG A 344 36.37 18.20 -4.80
N ASP A 345 36.49 19.36 -5.49
CA ASP A 345 37.01 20.58 -4.91
C ASP A 345 36.08 21.11 -3.81
N LYS A 346 36.66 21.62 -2.73
CA LYS A 346 35.89 22.24 -1.65
C LYS A 346 35.45 23.65 -2.08
N LEU A 347 34.19 23.97 -1.87
CA LEU A 347 33.64 25.30 -2.10
C LEU A 347 33.42 26.02 -0.77
N ARG A 348 33.47 27.35 -0.80
CA ARG A 348 33.07 28.23 0.31
C ARG A 348 31.54 28.35 0.34
N PRO A 349 30.93 28.66 1.51
CA PRO A 349 29.48 28.91 1.59
C PRO A 349 29.02 29.95 0.53
N GLY A 350 28.00 29.58 -0.25
CA GLY A 350 27.45 30.37 -1.33
C GLY A 350 28.17 30.25 -2.68
N GLU A 351 29.38 29.67 -2.74
CA GLU A 351 30.08 29.48 -4.01
C GLU A 351 29.38 28.43 -4.91
N LYS A 352 29.46 28.68 -6.22
CA LYS A 352 28.94 27.82 -7.27
C LYS A 352 30.05 27.51 -8.28
N LEU A 353 30.12 26.23 -8.69
CA LEU A 353 31.01 25.75 -9.74
C LEU A 353 30.17 25.06 -10.81
N VAL A 354 30.35 25.42 -12.07
CA VAL A 354 29.64 24.86 -13.21
C VAL A 354 30.64 24.31 -14.23
N ARG A 355 30.34 23.15 -14.79
CA ARG A 355 31.09 22.56 -15.92
C ARG A 355 30.08 21.97 -16.91
N GLN A 356 30.46 21.97 -18.18
CA GLN A 356 29.61 21.50 -19.26
C GLN A 356 30.34 20.48 -20.13
N LYS A 357 29.64 19.43 -20.53
CA LYS A 357 30.09 18.40 -21.50
C LYS A 357 28.96 18.21 -22.53
N GLY A 358 29.10 18.83 -23.69
CA GLY A 358 28.00 18.90 -24.64
C GLY A 358 26.77 19.54 -24.00
N ASN A 359 25.64 18.84 -23.94
CA ASN A 359 24.43 19.33 -23.30
C ASN A 359 24.29 18.87 -21.82
N VAL A 360 25.25 18.13 -21.31
CA VAL A 360 25.25 17.72 -19.90
C VAL A 360 25.93 18.81 -19.06
N VAL A 361 25.24 19.32 -18.06
CA VAL A 361 25.72 20.35 -17.15
C VAL A 361 25.91 19.77 -15.77
N PHE A 362 27.11 19.93 -15.21
CA PHE A 362 27.41 19.64 -13.82
C PHE A 362 27.44 20.95 -13.04
N THR A 363 26.66 21.03 -11.96
CA THR A 363 26.63 22.18 -11.06
C THR A 363 26.91 21.70 -9.64
N LYS A 364 27.94 22.29 -9.01
CA LYS A 364 28.21 22.13 -7.58
C LYS A 364 27.95 23.46 -6.89
N TRP A 365 27.21 23.42 -5.80
CA TRP A 365 26.87 24.61 -4.99
C TRP A 365 27.00 24.27 -3.51
N HIS A 366 27.60 25.15 -2.74
CA HIS A 366 27.73 25.00 -1.29
C HIS A 366 26.63 25.81 -0.58
N ASP A 367 25.65 25.10 -0.02
CA ASP A 367 24.67 25.65 0.95
C ASP A 367 25.19 25.44 2.38
N LYS A 368 24.54 24.58 3.15
CA LYS A 368 25.03 24.02 4.41
C LYS A 368 26.01 22.86 4.17
N ARG A 369 25.87 22.22 3.05
CA ARG A 369 26.70 21.12 2.52
C ARG A 369 26.83 21.30 1.02
N ASP A 370 27.84 20.63 0.44
CA ASP A 370 27.99 20.56 -1.00
C ASP A 370 26.81 19.82 -1.63
N VAL A 371 26.14 20.45 -2.58
CA VAL A 371 25.10 19.88 -3.42
C VAL A 371 25.64 19.78 -4.83
N CYS A 372 25.77 18.58 -5.36
CA CYS A 372 26.17 18.31 -6.72
C CYS A 372 24.94 17.88 -7.54
N ILE A 373 24.71 18.55 -8.66
CA ILE A 373 23.61 18.23 -9.58
C ILE A 373 24.18 18.06 -10.98
N ILE A 374 23.65 17.09 -11.71
CA ILE A 374 23.86 16.90 -13.13
C ILE A 374 22.52 17.08 -13.85
N SER A 375 22.52 17.78 -14.98
CA SER A 375 21.27 18.07 -15.69
C SER A 375 21.48 18.21 -17.20
N THR A 376 20.40 17.97 -17.95
CA THR A 376 20.26 18.26 -19.39
C THR A 376 19.04 19.13 -19.67
N ASN A 377 18.31 19.55 -18.63
CA ASN A 377 17.04 20.28 -18.73
C ASN A 377 17.10 21.71 -18.13
N CYS A 378 18.30 22.23 -17.86
CA CYS A 378 18.51 23.56 -17.34
C CYS A 378 19.76 24.17 -18.01
N SER A 379 19.65 25.36 -18.59
CA SER A 379 20.79 26.05 -19.18
C SER A 379 21.82 26.43 -18.11
N PRO A 380 23.13 26.24 -18.36
CA PRO A 380 24.16 26.68 -17.42
C PRO A 380 24.23 28.22 -17.29
N LEU A 381 23.62 28.94 -18.22
CA LEU A 381 23.56 30.41 -18.26
C LEU A 381 22.30 30.96 -17.57
N GLU A 382 21.40 30.10 -17.09
CA GLU A 382 20.18 30.51 -16.40
C GLU A 382 20.50 31.23 -15.09
N SER A 383 19.79 32.33 -14.83
CA SER A 383 19.99 33.14 -13.63
C SER A 383 19.59 32.41 -12.36
N ASP A 384 20.36 32.61 -11.31
CA ASP A 384 20.08 32.05 -9.99
C ASP A 384 18.77 32.65 -9.44
N VAL A 385 18.07 31.86 -8.64
CA VAL A 385 16.73 32.17 -8.08
C VAL A 385 16.87 32.57 -6.62
N VAL A 386 16.29 33.70 -6.23
CA VAL A 386 16.18 34.09 -4.82
C VAL A 386 14.99 33.37 -4.20
N VAL A 387 15.22 32.63 -3.12
CA VAL A 387 14.19 31.87 -2.40
C VAL A 387 14.19 32.31 -0.93
N THR A 388 13.01 32.66 -0.42
CA THR A 388 12.84 33.00 1.00
C THR A 388 12.68 31.70 1.82
N ARG A 389 13.52 31.49 2.82
CA ARG A 389 13.40 30.38 3.79
C ARG A 389 12.40 30.72 4.90
N GLY A 390 11.95 29.72 5.63
CA GLY A 390 10.94 29.86 6.69
C GLY A 390 11.28 30.87 7.81
N ASN A 391 12.58 31.22 7.99
CA ASN A 391 13.06 32.27 8.90
C ASN A 391 13.14 33.68 8.23
N LYS A 392 12.50 33.88 7.08
CA LYS A 392 12.54 35.09 6.24
C LYS A 392 13.93 35.43 5.69
N GLN A 393 14.88 34.53 5.73
CA GLN A 393 16.19 34.69 5.12
C GLN A 393 16.12 34.43 3.62
N GLU A 394 16.53 35.38 2.81
CA GLU A 394 16.70 35.21 1.37
C GLU A 394 17.99 34.45 1.08
N VAL A 395 17.89 33.44 0.24
CA VAL A 395 19.04 32.64 -0.21
C VAL A 395 19.00 32.54 -1.73
N THR A 396 20.10 32.94 -2.36
CA THR A 396 20.29 32.76 -3.79
C THR A 396 20.67 31.30 -4.07
N LYS A 397 19.89 30.62 -4.91
CA LYS A 397 20.11 29.21 -5.30
C LYS A 397 20.32 29.11 -6.80
N PRO A 398 21.18 28.22 -7.27
CA PRO A 398 21.23 27.88 -8.69
C PRO A 398 19.85 27.47 -9.22
N ALA A 399 19.47 27.92 -10.41
CA ALA A 399 18.18 27.59 -11.01
C ALA A 399 17.93 26.08 -11.06
N VAL A 400 18.96 25.30 -11.40
CA VAL A 400 18.90 23.82 -11.45
C VAL A 400 18.57 23.18 -10.10
N VAL A 401 19.06 23.76 -8.98
CA VAL A 401 18.75 23.26 -7.61
C VAL A 401 17.29 23.53 -7.30
N ASN A 402 16.78 24.71 -7.66
CA ASN A 402 15.38 25.03 -7.47
C ASN A 402 14.46 24.12 -8.32
N LEU A 403 14.86 23.85 -9.55
CA LEU A 403 14.15 22.96 -10.47
C LEU A 403 14.07 21.53 -9.93
N TYR A 404 15.20 20.98 -9.44
CA TYR A 404 15.26 19.68 -8.79
C TYR A 404 14.31 19.60 -7.59
N ASN A 405 14.42 20.54 -6.65
CA ASN A 405 13.59 20.56 -5.44
C ASN A 405 12.08 20.65 -5.76
N LYS A 406 11.72 21.29 -6.87
CA LYS A 406 10.32 21.46 -7.27
C LYS A 406 9.70 20.16 -7.80
N TYR A 407 10.48 19.33 -8.49
CA TYR A 407 9.93 18.25 -9.28
C TYR A 407 10.36 16.84 -8.84
N MET A 408 11.31 16.71 -7.90
CA MET A 408 11.76 15.39 -7.43
C MET A 408 10.67 14.64 -6.64
N GLY A 409 9.79 15.34 -5.92
CA GLY A 409 8.89 14.78 -4.92
C GLY A 409 7.64 14.04 -5.42
N GLY A 410 7.55 13.64 -6.70
CA GLY A 410 6.33 12.98 -7.22
C GLY A 410 6.08 11.59 -6.63
N VAL A 411 7.13 10.78 -6.46
CA VAL A 411 7.02 9.46 -5.83
C VAL A 411 6.72 9.60 -4.33
N ASP A 412 7.34 10.56 -3.64
CA ASP A 412 7.04 10.85 -2.23
C ASP A 412 5.57 11.26 -2.04
N LEU A 413 5.02 12.05 -2.97
CA LEU A 413 3.60 12.42 -2.96
C LEU A 413 2.70 11.19 -3.15
N ALA A 414 3.06 10.28 -4.05
CA ALA A 414 2.33 9.02 -4.24
C ALA A 414 2.36 8.15 -2.97
N ASP A 415 3.52 8.03 -2.34
CA ASP A 415 3.70 7.31 -1.08
C ASP A 415 2.91 7.96 0.06
N GLN A 416 2.92 9.29 0.18
CA GLN A 416 2.12 10.02 1.15
C GLN A 416 0.63 9.75 0.97
N LEU A 417 0.10 9.84 -0.25
CA LEU A 417 -1.31 9.56 -0.55
C LEU A 417 -1.69 8.12 -0.18
N ARG A 418 -0.80 7.16 -0.39
CA ARG A 418 -1.02 5.76 -0.06
C ARG A 418 -1.00 5.52 1.45
N HIS A 419 -0.08 6.15 2.19
CA HIS A 419 0.10 5.94 3.63
C HIS A 419 -0.99 6.58 4.50
N TYR A 420 -1.74 7.58 4.02
CA TYR A 420 -2.83 8.17 4.82
C TYR A 420 -3.93 7.18 5.21
N TYR A 421 -4.27 6.22 4.35
CA TYR A 421 -5.39 5.28 4.57
C TYR A 421 -5.04 3.89 4.03
N PRO A 422 -4.08 3.17 4.61
CA PRO A 422 -3.59 1.90 4.08
C PRO A 422 -4.67 0.82 4.14
N VAL A 423 -4.92 0.14 3.02
CA VAL A 423 -5.98 -0.88 2.89
C VAL A 423 -5.53 -2.24 3.40
N GLY A 424 -4.23 -2.52 3.37
CA GLY A 424 -3.64 -3.82 3.70
C GLY A 424 -3.81 -4.25 5.15
N ARG A 425 -3.74 -5.55 5.37
CA ARG A 425 -3.76 -6.17 6.70
C ARG A 425 -2.56 -7.10 6.85
N ALA A 426 -2.09 -7.27 8.09
CA ALA A 426 -1.01 -8.18 8.41
C ALA A 426 -1.32 -9.60 7.91
N SER A 427 -0.32 -10.28 7.36
CA SER A 427 -0.41 -11.62 6.82
C SER A 427 0.97 -12.29 6.89
N LYS A 428 1.02 -13.61 7.05
CA LYS A 428 2.26 -14.39 6.89
C LYS A 428 2.68 -14.51 5.41
N LYS A 429 1.79 -14.24 4.45
CA LYS A 429 2.02 -14.41 3.01
C LYS A 429 2.50 -13.11 2.37
N TRP A 430 3.77 -13.05 1.98
CA TRP A 430 4.41 -11.86 1.41
C TRP A 430 3.69 -11.30 0.16
N TYR A 431 3.20 -12.15 -0.73
CA TYR A 431 2.52 -11.72 -1.96
C TYR A 431 1.20 -10.97 -1.71
N ARG A 432 0.58 -11.13 -0.54
CA ARG A 432 -0.60 -10.36 -0.13
C ARG A 432 -0.24 -8.91 0.20
N TYR A 433 0.97 -8.66 0.68
CA TYR A 433 1.43 -7.27 0.90
C TYR A 433 1.62 -6.54 -0.43
N ILE A 434 2.17 -7.21 -1.45
CA ILE A 434 2.25 -6.66 -2.80
C ILE A 434 0.82 -6.43 -3.36
N PHE A 435 -0.08 -7.39 -3.21
CA PHE A 435 -1.48 -7.22 -3.64
C PHE A 435 -2.14 -5.99 -3.01
N TRP A 436 -2.03 -5.80 -1.70
CA TRP A 436 -2.61 -4.65 -1.02
C TRP A 436 -1.94 -3.34 -1.41
N PHE A 437 -0.64 -3.36 -1.65
CA PHE A 437 0.08 -2.22 -2.22
C PHE A 437 -0.49 -1.85 -3.59
N LEU A 438 -0.74 -2.81 -4.47
CA LEU A 438 -1.31 -2.60 -5.80
C LEU A 438 -2.76 -2.08 -5.73
N ILE A 439 -3.56 -2.54 -4.77
CA ILE A 439 -4.91 -1.99 -4.50
C ILE A 439 -4.81 -0.52 -4.07
N ASP A 440 -3.95 -0.19 -3.09
CA ASP A 440 -3.76 1.18 -2.63
C ASP A 440 -3.26 2.11 -3.74
N LEU A 441 -2.30 1.65 -4.54
CA LEU A 441 -1.79 2.37 -5.70
C LEU A 441 -2.92 2.65 -6.71
N SER A 442 -3.73 1.64 -7.02
CA SER A 442 -4.88 1.79 -7.92
C SER A 442 -5.92 2.78 -7.39
N ILE A 443 -6.17 2.79 -6.07
CA ILE A 443 -7.08 3.77 -5.44
C ILE A 443 -6.51 5.19 -5.54
N CYS A 444 -5.21 5.37 -5.29
CA CYS A 444 -4.56 6.68 -5.40
C CYS A 444 -4.56 7.19 -6.84
N ASN A 445 -4.22 6.34 -7.80
CA ASN A 445 -4.29 6.70 -9.22
C ASN A 445 -5.72 7.04 -9.66
N ALA A 446 -6.71 6.25 -9.26
CA ALA A 446 -8.13 6.55 -9.53
C ALA A 446 -8.58 7.88 -8.90
N PHE A 447 -8.14 8.19 -7.70
CA PHE A 447 -8.40 9.48 -7.04
C PHE A 447 -7.83 10.65 -7.83
N ILE A 448 -6.60 10.51 -8.34
CA ILE A 448 -5.95 11.55 -9.17
C ILE A 448 -6.71 11.71 -10.50
N LEU A 449 -7.04 10.61 -11.19
CA LEU A 449 -7.85 10.63 -12.41
C LEU A 449 -9.20 11.31 -12.19
N TYR A 450 -9.90 10.95 -11.12
CA TYR A 450 -11.20 11.53 -10.77
C TYR A 450 -11.11 13.04 -10.55
N ASN A 451 -10.12 13.50 -9.80
CA ASN A 451 -9.92 14.92 -9.57
C ASN A 451 -9.46 15.67 -10.83
N THR A 452 -8.67 15.04 -11.70
CA THR A 452 -8.28 15.60 -13.00
C THR A 452 -9.51 15.77 -13.90
N TYR A 453 -10.39 14.76 -13.95
CA TYR A 453 -11.67 14.84 -14.67
C TYR A 453 -12.52 16.00 -14.15
N ARG A 454 -12.73 16.08 -12.82
CA ARG A 454 -13.54 17.14 -12.20
C ARG A 454 -13.02 18.53 -12.52
N LEU A 455 -11.70 18.74 -12.45
CA LEU A 455 -11.08 20.01 -12.82
C LEU A 455 -11.31 20.36 -14.29
N GLY A 456 -11.23 19.38 -15.19
CA GLY A 456 -11.54 19.54 -16.61
C GLY A 456 -12.99 19.95 -16.87
N GLN A 457 -13.91 19.60 -15.94
CA GLN A 457 -15.33 20.01 -15.95
C GLN A 457 -15.60 21.31 -15.16
N GLY A 458 -14.58 22.03 -14.71
CA GLY A 458 -14.73 23.24 -13.89
C GLY A 458 -15.23 22.96 -12.46
N GLN A 459 -15.17 21.72 -11.99
CA GLN A 459 -15.62 21.32 -10.67
C GLN A 459 -14.47 21.34 -9.65
N ALA A 460 -14.77 21.62 -8.38
CA ALA A 460 -13.79 21.56 -7.30
C ALA A 460 -13.28 20.14 -7.04
N LYS A 461 -11.99 20.02 -6.63
CA LYS A 461 -11.41 18.74 -6.19
C LYS A 461 -12.13 18.20 -4.96
N VAL A 462 -12.28 16.89 -4.88
CA VAL A 462 -12.71 16.20 -3.65
C VAL A 462 -11.51 15.83 -2.79
N LYS A 463 -11.72 15.73 -1.48
CA LYS A 463 -10.71 15.23 -0.54
C LYS A 463 -10.56 13.71 -0.69
N GLN A 464 -9.36 13.20 -0.45
CA GLN A 464 -9.08 11.75 -0.55
C GLN A 464 -9.97 10.91 0.37
N LEU A 465 -10.25 11.38 1.60
CA LEU A 465 -11.16 10.72 2.52
C LEU A 465 -12.58 10.56 1.91
N THR A 466 -13.09 11.60 1.29
CA THR A 466 -14.41 11.58 0.63
C THR A 466 -14.42 10.58 -0.52
N PHE A 467 -13.40 10.63 -1.39
CA PHE A 467 -13.26 9.69 -2.50
C PHE A 467 -13.23 8.24 -2.01
N ARG A 468 -12.35 7.91 -1.04
CA ARG A 468 -12.24 6.54 -0.48
C ARG A 468 -13.52 6.08 0.19
N THR A 469 -14.22 6.95 0.93
CA THR A 469 -15.48 6.62 1.59
C THR A 469 -16.59 6.31 0.58
N ASN A 470 -16.70 7.11 -0.48
CA ASN A 470 -17.69 6.90 -1.52
C ASN A 470 -17.38 5.63 -2.32
N LEU A 471 -16.11 5.46 -2.73
CA LEU A 471 -15.64 4.24 -3.40
C LEU A 471 -15.97 2.99 -2.59
N ALA A 472 -15.68 2.99 -1.28
CA ALA A 472 -15.97 1.85 -0.41
C ALA A 472 -17.47 1.53 -0.35
N LYS A 473 -18.33 2.55 -0.23
CA LYS A 473 -19.80 2.39 -0.25
C LYS A 473 -20.27 1.82 -1.59
N GLN A 474 -19.74 2.29 -2.70
CA GLN A 474 -20.09 1.83 -4.04
C GLN A 474 -19.59 0.38 -4.29
N LEU A 475 -18.39 0.00 -3.81
CA LEU A 475 -17.91 -1.37 -3.86
C LEU A 475 -18.75 -2.33 -3.02
N ILE A 476 -19.24 -1.88 -1.86
CA ILE A 476 -20.14 -2.68 -1.00
C ILE A 476 -21.52 -2.80 -1.66
N ALA A 477 -22.04 -1.74 -2.29
CA ALA A 477 -23.31 -1.71 -3.05
C ALA A 477 -24.49 -2.43 -2.36
N GLY A 478 -24.59 -2.31 -1.03
CA GLY A 478 -25.62 -2.99 -0.25
C GLY A 478 -25.44 -4.50 -0.09
N TYR A 479 -24.28 -5.06 -0.50
CA TYR A 479 -23.99 -6.48 -0.32
C TYR A 479 -24.09 -6.90 1.16
N SER A 480 -24.75 -8.05 1.40
CA SER A 480 -24.84 -8.65 2.73
C SER A 480 -24.68 -10.16 2.63
N SER A 481 -23.70 -10.71 3.33
CA SER A 481 -23.46 -12.15 3.37
C SER A 481 -24.61 -12.94 4.03
N THR A 482 -25.47 -12.27 4.79
CA THR A 482 -26.63 -12.89 5.49
C THR A 482 -27.87 -12.96 4.61
N SER A 483 -27.98 -12.12 3.57
CA SER A 483 -29.16 -12.10 2.69
C SER A 483 -29.19 -13.25 1.67
N SER A 484 -28.05 -13.90 1.39
CA SER A 484 -27.95 -15.01 0.42
C SER A 484 -28.21 -16.40 1.03
N LEU A 485 -28.37 -16.47 2.34
CA LEU A 485 -28.84 -17.69 2.99
C LEU A 485 -30.36 -17.67 3.01
N GLY A 486 -30.98 -18.18 1.95
CA GLY A 486 -32.39 -18.51 1.88
C GLY A 486 -32.79 -19.62 2.87
N HIS A 487 -32.32 -19.53 4.09
CA HIS A 487 -32.86 -20.24 5.23
C HIS A 487 -33.75 -19.26 5.96
N SER A 488 -35.04 -19.45 5.75
CA SER A 488 -36.08 -19.09 6.69
C SER A 488 -35.70 -19.57 8.10
N ALA A 489 -34.71 -18.92 8.70
CA ALA A 489 -34.70 -18.81 10.14
C ALA A 489 -35.96 -17.97 10.42
N LYS A 490 -37.05 -18.61 10.81
CA LYS A 490 -38.20 -17.93 11.42
C LYS A 490 -37.61 -16.97 12.45
N ARG A 491 -37.32 -15.76 12.01
CA ARG A 491 -37.13 -14.61 12.89
C ARG A 491 -38.49 -14.51 13.60
N ARG A 492 -38.57 -15.08 14.80
CA ARG A 492 -39.63 -14.70 15.71
C ARG A 492 -39.53 -13.18 15.76
N LYS A 493 -40.50 -12.51 15.13
CA LYS A 493 -40.80 -11.11 15.32
C LYS A 493 -40.80 -10.92 16.83
N ILE A 494 -39.78 -10.29 17.39
CA ILE A 494 -39.91 -9.64 18.68
C ILE A 494 -40.79 -8.45 18.32
N GLU A 495 -42.09 -8.63 18.49
CA GLU A 495 -43.02 -7.53 18.52
C GLU A 495 -42.44 -6.58 19.57
N LYS A 496 -42.18 -5.34 19.15
CA LYS A 496 -41.96 -4.24 20.10
C LYS A 496 -43.19 -4.26 21.01
N LEU A 497 -43.02 -4.85 22.21
CA LEU A 497 -43.98 -4.64 23.28
C LEU A 497 -43.92 -3.15 23.59
N THR A 498 -44.90 -2.42 23.03
CA THR A 498 -45.26 -1.09 23.53
C THR A 498 -45.77 -1.32 24.93
N PHE A 499 -45.01 -0.89 25.91
CA PHE A 499 -45.43 -0.88 27.30
C PHE A 499 -46.61 0.11 27.44
N SER A 500 -47.83 -0.40 27.44
CA SER A 500 -48.93 0.31 28.06
C SER A 500 -48.82 0.07 29.56
N ALA A 501 -48.63 1.14 30.32
CA ALA A 501 -48.59 1.13 31.76
C ALA A 501 -50.00 0.80 32.32
N SER A 502 -50.27 -0.50 32.55
CA SER A 502 -51.36 -0.93 33.47
C SER A 502 -51.30 -2.44 33.65
N SER A 503 -50.59 -2.92 34.66
CA SER A 503 -50.99 -4.03 35.54
C SER A 503 -49.85 -4.40 36.49
N ALA A 504 -50.11 -4.24 37.74
CA ALA A 504 -49.15 -4.33 38.86
C ALA A 504 -48.78 -5.76 39.29
N ASN A 505 -48.97 -6.81 38.47
CA ASN A 505 -48.62 -8.18 38.88
C ASN A 505 -48.19 -9.05 37.70
N LYS A 506 -47.10 -8.69 36.99
CA LYS A 506 -46.52 -9.60 35.98
C LYS A 506 -45.18 -10.13 36.43
N HIS A 507 -45.10 -11.45 36.63
CA HIS A 507 -43.86 -12.18 36.91
C HIS A 507 -43.06 -12.40 35.64
N PHE A 508 -41.75 -12.16 35.70
CA PHE A 508 -40.85 -12.32 34.55
C PHE A 508 -39.77 -13.37 34.83
N SER A 509 -39.54 -14.24 33.83
CA SER A 509 -38.48 -15.26 33.87
C SER A 509 -37.17 -14.65 33.37
N VAL A 510 -36.11 -14.65 34.22
CA VAL A 510 -34.78 -14.17 33.90
C VAL A 510 -33.73 -15.29 34.09
N ARG A 511 -32.62 -15.18 33.41
CA ARG A 511 -31.54 -16.15 33.52
C ARG A 511 -30.78 -15.97 34.84
N ILE A 512 -30.44 -17.08 35.50
CA ILE A 512 -29.62 -17.08 36.71
C ILE A 512 -28.15 -16.87 36.29
N GLU A 513 -27.45 -15.95 36.90
CA GLU A 513 -26.01 -15.81 36.78
C GLU A 513 -25.31 -16.88 37.62
N GLY A 514 -24.38 -17.65 37.00
CA GLY A 514 -23.62 -18.73 37.66
C GLY A 514 -24.25 -20.12 37.49
N ARG A 515 -24.11 -20.98 38.54
CA ARG A 515 -24.51 -22.38 38.46
C ARG A 515 -26.03 -22.58 38.41
N LYS A 516 -26.48 -23.62 37.69
CA LYS A 516 -27.90 -24.03 37.67
C LYS A 516 -28.40 -24.32 39.07
N LYS A 517 -29.67 -24.03 39.33
CA LYS A 517 -30.36 -24.31 40.59
C LYS A 517 -31.48 -25.31 40.40
N VAL A 518 -31.83 -26.06 41.43
CA VAL A 518 -32.98 -26.97 41.38
C VAL A 518 -34.27 -26.19 41.22
N CYS A 519 -35.14 -26.61 40.28
CA CYS A 519 -36.46 -26.00 40.09
C CYS A 519 -37.31 -26.28 41.31
N VAL A 520 -37.75 -25.20 42.00
CA VAL A 520 -38.52 -25.33 43.23
C VAL A 520 -39.85 -26.05 43.03
N HIS A 521 -40.62 -25.68 42.00
CA HIS A 521 -41.91 -26.33 41.69
C HIS A 521 -41.72 -27.83 41.34
N CYS A 522 -40.74 -28.18 40.51
CA CYS A 522 -40.44 -29.61 40.25
C CYS A 522 -40.09 -30.37 41.52
N LYS A 523 -39.35 -29.76 42.46
CA LYS A 523 -39.01 -30.35 43.75
C LYS A 523 -40.27 -30.55 44.61
N THR A 524 -41.15 -29.55 44.67
CA THR A 524 -42.39 -29.61 45.45
C THR A 524 -43.33 -30.69 44.95
N VAL A 525 -43.49 -30.83 43.62
CA VAL A 525 -44.40 -31.84 43.01
C VAL A 525 -43.70 -33.20 42.77
N GLY A 526 -42.49 -33.40 43.29
CA GLY A 526 -41.74 -34.68 43.18
C GLY A 526 -41.25 -35.03 41.77
N ARG A 527 -41.27 -34.07 40.80
CA ARG A 527 -40.84 -34.32 39.40
C ARG A 527 -39.33 -34.50 39.32
N LYS A 528 -38.89 -35.61 38.75
CA LYS A 528 -37.49 -35.95 38.52
C LYS A 528 -37.18 -36.07 37.02
N THR A 529 -35.89 -36.02 36.66
CA THR A 529 -35.42 -36.31 35.29
C THR A 529 -35.56 -37.81 35.00
N PRO A 530 -35.52 -38.27 33.74
CA PRO A 530 -35.57 -39.70 33.38
C PRO A 530 -34.49 -40.56 34.08
N LYS A 531 -33.39 -39.92 34.54
CA LYS A 531 -32.31 -40.56 35.29
C LYS A 531 -32.49 -40.51 36.82
N GLY A 532 -33.67 -40.09 37.31
CA GLY A 532 -33.99 -40.01 38.74
C GLY A 532 -33.42 -38.80 39.49
N ASN A 533 -32.72 -37.89 38.83
CA ASN A 533 -32.12 -36.69 39.43
C ASN A 533 -33.11 -35.52 39.53
N SER A 534 -32.81 -34.58 40.44
CA SER A 534 -33.58 -33.33 40.54
C SER A 534 -33.53 -32.51 39.24
N VAL A 535 -34.63 -31.87 38.87
CA VAL A 535 -34.70 -31.03 37.67
C VAL A 535 -34.01 -29.66 37.96
N GLU A 536 -32.89 -29.40 37.30
CA GLU A 536 -32.15 -28.14 37.41
C GLU A 536 -32.58 -27.15 36.32
N THR A 537 -32.48 -25.86 36.64
CA THR A 537 -32.84 -24.78 35.75
C THR A 537 -31.81 -23.66 35.80
N SER A 538 -31.66 -22.99 34.66
CA SER A 538 -30.88 -21.73 34.50
C SER A 538 -31.78 -20.49 34.56
N PHE A 539 -33.03 -20.61 34.98
CA PHE A 539 -34.00 -19.50 35.02
C PHE A 539 -34.58 -19.33 36.42
N LYS A 540 -34.88 -18.07 36.79
CA LYS A 540 -35.61 -17.69 38.00
C LYS A 540 -36.70 -16.66 37.69
N CYS A 541 -37.69 -16.61 38.54
CA CYS A 541 -38.61 -15.44 38.53
C CYS A 541 -37.87 -14.23 39.11
N LEU A 542 -37.97 -13.10 38.40
CA LEU A 542 -37.32 -11.86 38.84
C LEU A 542 -37.96 -11.34 40.14
N GLN A 543 -39.30 -11.37 40.21
CA GLN A 543 -40.07 -10.86 41.35
C GLN A 543 -39.99 -11.79 42.58
N CYS A 544 -40.21 -13.10 42.37
CA CYS A 544 -40.18 -14.05 43.47
C CYS A 544 -38.81 -14.53 43.85
N SER A 545 -37.78 -14.25 43.06
CA SER A 545 -36.39 -14.73 43.21
C SER A 545 -36.26 -16.27 43.28
N VAL A 546 -37.27 -17.02 42.83
CA VAL A 546 -37.38 -18.50 42.91
C VAL A 546 -36.88 -19.12 41.60
N ALA A 547 -36.05 -20.17 41.69
CA ALA A 547 -35.58 -20.91 40.51
C ALA A 547 -36.68 -21.80 39.95
N LEU A 548 -37.12 -21.54 38.69
CA LEU A 548 -38.21 -22.24 38.02
C LEU A 548 -37.80 -22.66 36.60
N CYS A 549 -38.03 -23.91 36.20
CA CYS A 549 -37.86 -24.33 34.82
C CYS A 549 -38.94 -23.73 33.91
N ARG A 550 -38.71 -23.64 32.63
CA ARG A 550 -39.62 -23.02 31.65
C ARG A 550 -41.03 -23.63 31.65
N THR A 551 -41.11 -24.95 31.89
CA THR A 551 -42.40 -25.64 31.95
C THR A 551 -43.18 -25.32 33.24
N CYS A 552 -42.50 -25.11 34.35
CA CYS A 552 -43.12 -24.83 35.65
C CYS A 552 -43.36 -23.34 35.93
N PHE A 553 -42.85 -22.45 35.10
CA PHE A 553 -42.94 -21.00 35.37
C PHE A 553 -44.35 -20.49 35.47
N ASN A 554 -45.19 -20.86 34.49
CA ASN A 554 -46.58 -20.46 34.45
C ASN A 554 -47.44 -21.17 35.50
N ASP A 555 -47.19 -22.47 35.74
CA ASP A 555 -47.95 -23.27 36.68
C ASP A 555 -47.68 -22.81 38.13
N PHE A 556 -46.44 -22.47 38.47
CA PHE A 556 -46.10 -21.92 39.79
C PHE A 556 -46.84 -20.63 40.12
N HIS A 557 -47.01 -19.74 39.12
CA HIS A 557 -47.63 -18.44 39.33
C HIS A 557 -49.16 -18.44 39.14
N LYS A 558 -49.79 -19.56 38.67
CA LYS A 558 -51.24 -19.71 38.61
C LYS A 558 -51.86 -20.05 39.99
N TYR A 559 -51.06 -20.50 40.93
CA TYR A 559 -51.48 -20.93 42.27
C TYR A 559 -50.93 -20.02 43.38
N SER A 560 -50.42 -18.87 43.05
CA SER A 560 -49.81 -17.91 44.01
C SER A 560 -50.62 -16.62 44.13
N ASP A 561 -51.90 -16.63 43.77
CA ASP A 561 -52.88 -15.55 44.05
C ASP A 561 -53.71 -15.90 45.28
#